data_1231f81cda8dc7abaec69fcd50eb6581
#
_entry.id   1231f81cda8dc7abaec69fcd50eb6581
#
_cell.length_a   1.000
_cell.length_b   1.000
_cell.length_c   1.000
_cell.angle_alpha   90.00
_cell.angle_beta   90.00
_cell.angle_gamma   90.00
#
_symmetry.space_group_name_H-M   'P 1'
#
loop_
_entity.id
_entity.type
_entity.pdbx_description
1 polymer ?
#
loop_
_entity_poly.entity_id
_entity_poly.type
_entity_poly.pdbx_seq_one_letter_code
_entity_poly.pdbx_strand_id
1 'polypeptide(L)'
;LKIGCKGKCPDPEFRNEKPSIFTAFNTLYMQILKVQDRNQSREFIQVNVDILGRLPGYIQPLDKDIDQVFDPEKNKAFRHGEAARWILKDEDGRLLGRIAAFVNKRYKTRGDEFPVGGIGFFDCINDQDAADRLFDVARHWLLQRGMGAMDGPINFGERDAWWGLVTEGFHEPLYRMNFNAPYYQALFENYGFRVFFEQICFGMDPKKPFSRKLMERHTQVAADPSFRAAHIVKKKLDLYAGYFTEVYNKAWAGHGGMKQLKIEQVKHLFHQMKPFMEERLIWFAYHNDQPIAMFVNIPDLNQWFKYLNGKFGLLQKLKFLWLVKTKKNKKFIGLVFGIIPEYQGKGIDSFMIAETGKMVLTLPYTEYEMQWVGDFNPKMINMVRTMADTFMSRKLKTYRYIFDRTLEFKRHPVL
;
A
#
# COMPACT_ATOMS: atom_id res chain seq x y z
N LEU A 1 -34.71 -49.72 -8.54
CA LEU A 1 -35.54 -49.15 -9.63
C LEU A 1 -34.68 -48.23 -10.50
N LYS A 2 -34.40 -48.72 -11.73
CA LYS A 2 -33.74 -47.97 -12.79
C LYS A 2 -34.80 -47.08 -13.46
N ILE A 3 -34.49 -45.80 -13.65
CA ILE A 3 -35.10 -44.99 -14.71
C ILE A 3 -33.97 -44.23 -15.39
N GLY A 4 -33.73 -44.59 -16.66
CA GLY A 4 -32.78 -43.88 -17.50
C GLY A 4 -33.48 -42.72 -18.22
N CYS A 5 -32.73 -41.64 -18.43
CA CYS A 5 -33.05 -40.65 -19.45
C CYS A 5 -31.85 -40.46 -20.39
N LYS A 6 -32.06 -40.90 -21.61
CA LYS A 6 -31.21 -40.56 -22.77
C LYS A 6 -31.57 -39.17 -23.23
N GLY A 7 -30.62 -38.27 -23.21
CA GLY A 7 -30.68 -36.97 -23.89
C GLY A 7 -29.35 -36.72 -24.57
N LYS A 8 -29.34 -36.76 -25.90
CA LYS A 8 -28.20 -36.40 -26.76
C LYS A 8 -27.94 -34.89 -26.61
N CYS A 9 -26.73 -34.55 -26.22
CA CYS A 9 -26.17 -33.21 -26.47
C CYS A 9 -25.67 -33.15 -27.89
N PRO A 10 -25.94 -32.12 -28.68
CA PRO A 10 -25.32 -31.90 -29.96
C PRO A 10 -23.88 -31.34 -29.78
N ASP A 11 -22.94 -31.95 -30.50
CA ASP A 11 -21.57 -31.47 -30.64
C ASP A 11 -21.54 -30.09 -31.32
N PRO A 12 -20.75 -29.12 -30.85
CA PRO A 12 -20.46 -27.95 -31.63
C PRO A 12 -19.37 -28.30 -32.66
N GLU A 13 -19.74 -28.22 -33.93
CA GLU A 13 -18.82 -28.26 -35.08
C GLU A 13 -17.72 -27.20 -34.91
N PHE A 14 -16.50 -27.64 -34.62
CA PHE A 14 -15.30 -26.83 -34.81
C PHE A 14 -15.08 -26.64 -36.31
N ARG A 15 -15.49 -25.51 -36.86
CA ARG A 15 -15.02 -25.05 -38.16
C ARG A 15 -13.53 -24.78 -38.06
N ASN A 16 -12.74 -25.60 -38.79
CA ASN A 16 -11.36 -25.35 -39.09
C ASN A 16 -11.25 -24.11 -40.01
N GLU A 17 -11.16 -22.94 -39.42
CA GLU A 17 -10.66 -21.77 -40.13
C GLU A 17 -9.13 -21.89 -40.18
N LYS A 18 -8.61 -22.03 -41.41
CA LYS A 18 -7.18 -21.95 -41.70
C LYS A 18 -6.67 -20.61 -41.14
N PRO A 19 -5.53 -20.57 -40.38
CA PRO A 19 -4.96 -19.33 -39.98
C PRO A 19 -4.61 -18.51 -41.22
N SER A 20 -5.18 -17.34 -41.33
CA SER A 20 -4.83 -16.39 -42.39
C SER A 20 -3.38 -15.97 -42.15
N ILE A 21 -2.55 -16.25 -43.15
CA ILE A 21 -1.14 -15.84 -43.26
C ILE A 21 -1.14 -14.33 -43.52
N PHE A 22 -1.45 -13.54 -42.48
CA PHE A 22 -1.21 -12.10 -42.43
C PHE A 22 -1.16 -11.64 -40.96
N THR A 23 -0.27 -12.26 -40.18
CA THR A 23 0.28 -11.56 -39.00
C THR A 23 1.64 -11.02 -39.43
N ALA A 24 1.61 -9.97 -40.25
CA ALA A 24 2.78 -9.14 -40.42
C ALA A 24 3.23 -8.68 -39.02
N PHE A 25 4.49 -8.98 -38.74
CA PHE A 25 5.20 -8.42 -37.59
C PHE A 25 5.15 -6.88 -37.69
N ASN A 26 4.09 -6.27 -37.23
CA ASN A 26 4.13 -4.86 -36.85
C ASN A 26 5.01 -4.78 -35.60
N THR A 27 6.31 -4.69 -35.80
CA THR A 27 7.21 -4.22 -34.75
C THR A 27 6.79 -2.77 -34.51
N LEU A 28 5.86 -2.55 -33.60
CA LEU A 28 5.42 -1.22 -33.19
C LEU A 28 6.67 -0.42 -32.84
N TYR A 29 6.94 0.63 -33.61
CA TYR A 29 8.02 1.54 -33.28
C TYR A 29 7.65 2.21 -31.95
N MET A 30 8.34 1.83 -30.88
CA MET A 30 8.08 2.35 -29.55
C MET A 30 9.17 3.36 -29.16
N GLN A 31 8.75 4.53 -28.73
CA GLN A 31 9.64 5.58 -28.27
C GLN A 31 9.56 5.78 -26.76
N ILE A 32 10.73 5.75 -26.10
CA ILE A 32 10.86 6.09 -24.68
C ILE A 32 11.21 7.55 -24.53
N LEU A 33 10.39 8.30 -23.78
CA LEU A 33 10.56 9.72 -23.49
C LEU A 33 10.82 9.92 -22.02
N LYS A 34 11.93 10.58 -21.68
CA LYS A 34 12.17 11.02 -20.29
C LYS A 34 11.29 12.20 -19.96
N VAL A 35 10.60 12.14 -18.84
CA VAL A 35 9.74 13.25 -18.36
C VAL A 35 10.61 14.42 -17.90
N GLN A 36 10.47 15.58 -18.54
CA GLN A 36 11.25 16.77 -18.29
C GLN A 36 10.38 18.01 -18.01
N ASP A 37 9.15 18.02 -18.50
CA ASP A 37 8.26 19.16 -18.40
C ASP A 37 6.89 18.81 -17.79
N ARG A 38 6.06 19.83 -17.63
CA ARG A 38 4.73 19.70 -17.01
C ARG A 38 3.74 18.90 -17.86
N ASN A 39 3.85 18.98 -19.19
CA ASN A 39 2.95 18.24 -20.09
C ASN A 39 3.26 16.76 -20.03
N GLN A 40 4.53 16.40 -20.11
CA GLN A 40 4.99 15.01 -19.93
C GLN A 40 4.67 14.49 -18.53
N SER A 41 4.71 15.33 -17.47
CA SER A 41 4.24 14.91 -16.13
C SER A 41 2.76 14.56 -16.11
N ARG A 42 1.93 15.30 -16.85
CA ARG A 42 0.50 14.96 -17.01
C ARG A 42 0.29 13.68 -17.79
N GLU A 43 1.04 13.50 -18.89
CA GLU A 43 1.00 12.25 -19.66
C GLU A 43 1.44 11.06 -18.81
N PHE A 44 2.48 11.22 -17.98
CA PHE A 44 2.92 10.20 -17.03
C PHE A 44 1.79 9.77 -16.07
N ILE A 45 0.97 10.70 -15.59
CA ILE A 45 -0.22 10.39 -14.79
C ILE A 45 -1.30 9.74 -15.65
N GLN A 46 -1.51 10.24 -16.87
CA GLN A 46 -2.55 9.78 -17.79
C GLN A 46 -2.37 8.32 -18.20
N VAL A 47 -1.13 7.83 -18.36
CA VAL A 47 -0.84 6.40 -18.65
C VAL A 47 -1.58 5.47 -17.68
N ASN A 48 -1.57 5.76 -16.39
CA ASN A 48 -2.25 4.94 -15.39
C ASN A 48 -3.77 4.91 -15.60
N VAL A 49 -4.34 6.06 -15.94
CA VAL A 49 -5.79 6.19 -16.20
C VAL A 49 -6.18 5.43 -17.46
N ASP A 50 -5.39 5.54 -18.54
CA ASP A 50 -5.69 4.92 -19.83
C ASP A 50 -5.61 3.39 -19.75
N ILE A 51 -4.62 2.86 -19.02
CA ILE A 51 -4.41 1.41 -18.90
C ILE A 51 -5.34 0.79 -17.86
N LEU A 52 -5.49 1.40 -16.69
CA LEU A 52 -6.17 0.79 -15.56
C LEU A 52 -7.59 1.29 -15.33
N GLY A 53 -7.96 2.45 -15.88
CA GLY A 53 -9.20 3.15 -15.56
C GLY A 53 -10.50 2.38 -15.84
N ARG A 54 -10.43 1.36 -16.71
CA ARG A 54 -11.57 0.48 -17.05
C ARG A 54 -11.63 -0.79 -16.22
N LEU A 55 -10.61 -1.05 -15.39
CA LEU A 55 -10.60 -2.25 -14.56
C LEU A 55 -11.54 -2.09 -13.36
N PRO A 56 -12.29 -3.16 -13.00
CA PRO A 56 -13.10 -3.15 -11.80
C PRO A 56 -12.27 -2.83 -10.55
N GLY A 57 -12.78 -1.96 -9.70
CA GLY A 57 -12.10 -1.57 -8.46
C GLY A 57 -11.03 -0.47 -8.63
N TYR A 58 -10.76 -0.01 -9.85
CA TYR A 58 -9.82 1.10 -10.03
C TYR A 58 -10.30 2.38 -9.36
N ILE A 59 -9.41 3.03 -8.62
CA ILE A 59 -9.58 4.38 -8.10
C ILE A 59 -8.38 5.21 -8.54
N GLN A 60 -8.63 6.25 -9.32
CA GLN A 60 -7.56 7.12 -9.76
C GLN A 60 -6.88 7.79 -8.55
N PRO A 61 -5.55 7.61 -8.39
CA PRO A 61 -4.78 8.33 -7.38
C PRO A 61 -4.90 9.84 -7.56
N LEU A 62 -4.77 10.60 -6.47
CA LEU A 62 -4.75 12.06 -6.59
C LEU A 62 -3.49 12.51 -7.34
N ASP A 63 -3.66 13.25 -8.42
CA ASP A 63 -2.57 13.76 -9.26
C ASP A 63 -1.50 14.49 -8.43
N LYS A 64 -1.97 15.33 -7.48
CA LYS A 64 -1.07 16.08 -6.57
C LYS A 64 -0.16 15.18 -5.73
N ASP A 65 -0.63 13.96 -5.35
CA ASP A 65 0.13 13.07 -4.50
C ASP A 65 1.24 12.39 -5.30
N ILE A 66 0.97 12.08 -6.59
CA ILE A 66 1.99 11.58 -7.52
C ILE A 66 3.01 12.68 -7.82
N ASP A 67 2.56 13.90 -8.14
CA ASP A 67 3.43 15.04 -8.39
C ASP A 67 4.36 15.33 -7.20
N GLN A 68 3.86 15.21 -5.96
CA GLN A 68 4.66 15.43 -4.75
C GLN A 68 5.81 14.43 -4.61
N VAL A 69 5.67 13.20 -5.10
CA VAL A 69 6.77 12.22 -5.06
C VAL A 69 7.96 12.69 -5.89
N PHE A 70 7.69 13.37 -7.00
CA PHE A 70 8.70 13.83 -7.95
C PHE A 70 9.07 15.31 -7.83
N ASP A 71 8.55 15.99 -6.80
CA ASP A 71 8.83 17.39 -6.51
C ASP A 71 10.00 17.49 -5.51
N PRO A 72 11.19 17.99 -5.92
CA PRO A 72 12.36 18.09 -5.03
C PRO A 72 12.16 18.99 -3.82
N GLU A 73 11.24 19.96 -3.89
CA GLU A 73 10.97 20.87 -2.77
C GLU A 73 10.09 20.18 -1.71
N LYS A 74 9.18 19.28 -2.13
CA LYS A 74 8.23 18.61 -1.25
C LYS A 74 8.72 17.26 -0.75
N ASN A 75 9.37 16.47 -1.63
CA ASN A 75 9.84 15.16 -1.26
C ASN A 75 11.24 15.21 -0.64
N LYS A 76 11.31 14.99 0.66
CA LYS A 76 12.58 14.99 1.42
C LYS A 76 13.58 13.92 0.98
N ALA A 77 13.16 12.90 0.22
CA ALA A 77 14.05 11.87 -0.29
C ALA A 77 15.10 12.43 -1.27
N PHE A 78 14.78 13.50 -1.99
CA PHE A 78 15.73 14.20 -2.86
C PHE A 78 16.96 14.77 -2.13
N ARG A 79 16.90 14.95 -0.81
CA ARG A 79 18.09 15.34 -0.03
C ARG A 79 19.17 14.27 0.02
N HIS A 80 18.86 13.03 -0.32
CA HIS A 80 19.76 11.88 -0.26
C HIS A 80 19.62 10.96 -1.47
N GLY A 81 18.99 11.43 -2.52
CA GLY A 81 18.73 10.62 -3.70
C GLY A 81 18.23 11.43 -4.86
N GLU A 82 17.88 10.73 -5.90
CA GLU A 82 17.37 11.32 -7.14
C GLU A 82 16.35 10.36 -7.77
N ALA A 83 15.49 10.88 -8.65
CA ALA A 83 14.49 10.13 -9.37
C ALA A 83 14.44 10.55 -10.84
N ALA A 84 14.05 9.61 -11.70
CA ALA A 84 13.74 9.89 -13.10
C ALA A 84 12.47 9.13 -13.49
N ARG A 85 11.78 9.64 -14.51
CA ARG A 85 10.52 9.06 -15.00
C ARG A 85 10.56 8.96 -16.53
N TRP A 86 9.92 7.94 -17.08
CA TRP A 86 9.78 7.73 -18.52
C TRP A 86 8.37 7.33 -18.89
N ILE A 87 7.99 7.69 -20.10
CA ILE A 87 6.75 7.34 -20.77
C ILE A 87 7.13 6.57 -22.03
N LEU A 88 6.43 5.50 -22.31
CA LEU A 88 6.53 4.75 -23.56
C LEU A 88 5.34 5.12 -24.46
N LYS A 89 5.61 5.46 -25.71
CA LYS A 89 4.62 5.76 -26.74
C LYS A 89 4.86 4.94 -28.01
N ASP A 90 3.81 4.71 -28.77
CA ASP A 90 3.93 4.22 -30.13
C ASP A 90 4.17 5.39 -31.13
N GLU A 91 4.27 5.06 -32.42
CA GLU A 91 4.48 6.04 -33.51
C GLU A 91 3.33 7.03 -33.68
N ASP A 92 2.13 6.67 -33.29
CA ASP A 92 0.93 7.52 -33.29
C ASP A 92 0.84 8.41 -32.03
N GLY A 93 1.81 8.30 -31.11
CA GLY A 93 1.84 9.04 -29.86
C GLY A 93 0.93 8.47 -28.77
N ARG A 94 0.34 7.29 -28.95
CA ARG A 94 -0.47 6.63 -27.93
C ARG A 94 0.40 6.20 -26.75
N LEU A 95 -0.12 6.39 -25.54
CA LEU A 95 0.54 6.00 -24.30
C LEU A 95 0.48 4.48 -24.10
N LEU A 96 1.63 3.81 -24.07
CA LEU A 96 1.77 2.36 -23.93
C LEU A 96 2.22 1.97 -22.53
N GLY A 97 2.95 2.85 -21.82
CA GLY A 97 3.42 2.54 -20.49
C GLY A 97 4.20 3.68 -19.84
N ARG A 98 4.52 3.48 -18.58
CA ARG A 98 5.35 4.40 -17.77
C ARG A 98 6.17 3.65 -16.74
N ILE A 99 7.27 4.24 -16.31
CA ILE A 99 8.09 3.77 -15.19
C ILE A 99 8.81 4.94 -14.54
N ALA A 100 9.10 4.81 -13.24
CA ALA A 100 10.04 5.67 -12.53
C ALA A 100 11.17 4.83 -11.95
N ALA A 101 12.38 5.41 -11.87
CA ALA A 101 13.51 4.83 -11.16
C ALA A 101 14.08 5.82 -10.16
N PHE A 102 14.62 5.30 -9.05
CA PHE A 102 15.15 6.14 -7.98
C PHE A 102 16.39 5.56 -7.34
N VAL A 103 17.29 6.45 -6.94
CA VAL A 103 18.38 6.18 -6.02
C VAL A 103 18.06 6.87 -4.70
N ASN A 104 18.07 6.11 -3.62
CA ASN A 104 17.91 6.65 -2.28
C ASN A 104 19.00 6.07 -1.37
N LYS A 105 20.00 6.87 -1.01
CA LYS A 105 21.16 6.44 -0.18
C LYS A 105 20.75 5.91 1.20
N ARG A 106 19.49 6.15 1.62
CA ARG A 106 18.93 5.62 2.88
C ARG A 106 18.15 4.33 2.71
N TYR A 107 17.86 3.93 1.47
CA TYR A 107 17.24 2.65 1.18
C TYR A 107 18.29 1.55 1.27
N LYS A 108 18.25 0.77 2.35
CA LYS A 108 19.16 -0.35 2.59
C LYS A 108 18.38 -1.45 3.30
N THR A 109 18.61 -2.69 2.88
CA THR A 109 18.14 -3.89 3.59
C THR A 109 19.34 -4.55 4.26
N ARG A 110 19.14 -5.07 5.47
CA ARG A 110 20.20 -5.82 6.17
C ARG A 110 20.64 -7.01 5.32
N GLY A 111 21.94 -7.12 5.05
CA GLY A 111 22.51 -8.18 4.22
C GLY A 111 22.63 -7.83 2.73
N ASP A 112 22.30 -6.62 2.30
CA ASP A 112 22.61 -6.17 0.94
C ASP A 112 24.13 -6.05 0.77
N GLU A 113 24.68 -6.74 -0.22
CA GLU A 113 26.12 -6.76 -0.55
C GLU A 113 26.50 -5.65 -1.55
N PHE A 114 25.51 -5.00 -2.16
CA PHE A 114 25.66 -3.95 -3.15
C PHE A 114 24.57 -2.87 -2.98
N PRO A 115 24.77 -1.66 -3.53
CA PRO A 115 23.75 -0.63 -3.54
C PRO A 115 22.53 -1.06 -4.37
N VAL A 116 21.33 -0.83 -3.83
CA VAL A 116 20.06 -1.19 -4.48
C VAL A 116 19.28 0.08 -4.82
N GLY A 117 18.89 0.21 -6.08
CA GLY A 117 17.95 1.24 -6.53
C GLY A 117 16.49 0.79 -6.42
N GLY A 118 15.58 1.68 -6.73
CA GLY A 118 14.15 1.37 -6.77
C GLY A 118 13.54 1.66 -8.12
N ILE A 119 12.51 0.91 -8.48
CA ILE A 119 11.57 1.23 -9.55
C ILE A 119 10.15 1.27 -9.02
N GLY A 120 9.30 2.09 -9.61
CA GLY A 120 7.89 2.18 -9.25
C GLY A 120 7.08 2.97 -10.26
N PHE A 121 5.81 3.21 -9.95
CA PHE A 121 4.88 3.85 -10.89
C PHE A 121 4.92 3.19 -12.26
N PHE A 122 5.08 1.85 -12.26
CA PHE A 122 5.08 1.03 -13.46
C PHE A 122 3.64 0.76 -13.87
N ASP A 123 3.31 1.18 -15.07
CA ASP A 123 2.11 0.77 -15.78
C ASP A 123 2.49 0.46 -17.23
N CYS A 124 1.92 -0.61 -17.78
CA CYS A 124 2.22 -1.07 -19.14
C CYS A 124 1.01 -1.78 -19.72
N ILE A 125 0.81 -1.67 -21.03
CA ILE A 125 -0.09 -2.55 -21.76
C ILE A 125 0.35 -4.01 -21.58
N ASN A 126 -0.52 -4.96 -21.87
CA ASN A 126 -0.17 -6.38 -21.79
C ASN A 126 0.72 -6.81 -22.98
N ASP A 127 1.96 -6.34 -22.95
CA ASP A 127 2.97 -6.57 -23.97
C ASP A 127 4.34 -6.64 -23.31
N GLN A 128 5.06 -7.75 -23.50
CA GLN A 128 6.34 -8.00 -22.85
C GLN A 128 7.44 -7.09 -23.41
N ASP A 129 7.47 -6.83 -24.72
CA ASP A 129 8.49 -5.97 -25.34
C ASP A 129 8.36 -4.53 -24.82
N ALA A 130 7.13 -4.05 -24.64
CA ALA A 130 6.86 -2.76 -24.01
C ALA A 130 7.36 -2.70 -22.57
N ALA A 131 7.10 -3.75 -21.80
CA ALA A 131 7.55 -3.86 -20.42
C ALA A 131 9.08 -3.93 -20.32
N ASP A 132 9.72 -4.73 -21.16
CA ASP A 132 11.17 -4.90 -21.20
C ASP A 132 11.88 -3.57 -21.50
N ARG A 133 11.39 -2.79 -22.46
CA ARG A 133 11.93 -1.44 -22.74
C ARG A 133 11.83 -0.51 -21.54
N LEU A 134 10.72 -0.55 -20.78
CA LEU A 134 10.56 0.23 -19.57
C LEU A 134 11.52 -0.23 -18.46
N PHE A 135 11.68 -1.54 -18.27
CA PHE A 135 12.62 -2.07 -17.28
C PHE A 135 14.07 -1.78 -17.69
N ASP A 136 14.41 -1.89 -18.96
CA ASP A 136 15.75 -1.63 -19.48
C ASP A 136 16.18 -0.17 -19.29
N VAL A 137 15.31 0.81 -19.59
CA VAL A 137 15.67 2.22 -19.40
C VAL A 137 15.89 2.52 -17.92
N ALA A 138 15.09 1.96 -17.02
CA ALA A 138 15.25 2.10 -15.58
C ALA A 138 16.54 1.43 -15.10
N ARG A 139 16.82 0.20 -15.55
CA ARG A 139 18.05 -0.54 -15.24
C ARG A 139 19.30 0.22 -15.68
N HIS A 140 19.33 0.72 -16.92
CA HIS A 140 20.47 1.48 -17.43
C HIS A 140 20.70 2.76 -16.62
N TRP A 141 19.64 3.48 -16.29
CA TRP A 141 19.74 4.68 -15.47
C TRP A 141 20.30 4.39 -14.06
N LEU A 142 19.90 3.25 -13.46
CA LEU A 142 20.40 2.80 -12.15
C LEU A 142 21.85 2.30 -12.22
N LEU A 143 22.22 1.55 -13.26
CA LEU A 143 23.61 1.11 -13.50
C LEU A 143 24.57 2.28 -13.59
N GLN A 144 24.23 3.34 -14.33
CA GLN A 144 25.02 4.57 -14.44
C GLN A 144 25.24 5.28 -13.10
N ARG A 145 24.45 4.91 -12.06
CA ARG A 145 24.52 5.44 -10.69
C ARG A 145 25.12 4.47 -9.69
N GLY A 146 25.74 3.40 -10.19
CA GLY A 146 26.45 2.43 -9.38
C GLY A 146 25.54 1.47 -8.60
N MET A 147 24.26 1.33 -9.00
CA MET A 147 23.38 0.33 -8.40
C MET A 147 23.69 -1.05 -8.95
N GLY A 148 23.66 -2.08 -8.10
CA GLY A 148 23.84 -3.49 -8.47
C GLY A 148 22.53 -4.26 -8.61
N ALA A 149 21.42 -3.66 -8.17
CA ALA A 149 20.08 -4.24 -8.30
C ALA A 149 19.00 -3.15 -8.31
N MET A 150 17.78 -3.55 -8.67
CA MET A 150 16.59 -2.74 -8.52
C MET A 150 15.47 -3.50 -7.83
N ASP A 151 14.87 -2.88 -6.83
CA ASP A 151 13.67 -3.38 -6.14
C ASP A 151 12.42 -2.68 -6.67
N GLY A 152 11.32 -3.41 -6.79
CA GLY A 152 10.08 -2.82 -7.27
C GLY A 152 8.84 -3.72 -7.25
N PRO A 153 7.67 -3.11 -7.49
CA PRO A 153 7.45 -1.67 -7.49
C PRO A 153 7.51 -1.09 -6.07
N ILE A 154 8.26 -0.01 -5.91
CA ILE A 154 8.40 0.72 -4.65
C ILE A 154 8.25 2.22 -4.86
N ASN A 155 8.17 2.99 -3.77
CA ASN A 155 8.05 4.44 -3.81
C ASN A 155 9.38 5.14 -3.51
N PHE A 156 9.54 6.36 -4.03
CA PHE A 156 10.68 7.22 -3.72
C PHE A 156 10.40 8.03 -2.44
N GLY A 157 10.67 7.43 -1.28
CA GLY A 157 10.56 8.08 0.03
C GLY A 157 9.83 7.25 1.06
N GLU A 158 8.51 7.33 1.08
CA GLU A 158 7.67 6.67 2.10
C GLU A 158 7.41 5.21 1.74
N ARG A 159 7.64 4.30 2.70
CA ARG A 159 7.47 2.86 2.50
C ARG A 159 6.00 2.41 2.63
N ASP A 160 5.16 3.22 3.22
CA ASP A 160 3.72 2.98 3.42
C ASP A 160 2.84 3.44 2.25
N ALA A 161 3.46 3.95 1.17
CA ALA A 161 2.76 4.43 -0.01
C ALA A 161 3.32 3.79 -1.29
N TRP A 162 2.43 3.32 -2.17
CA TRP A 162 2.76 2.73 -3.50
C TRP A 162 3.90 1.70 -3.45
N TRP A 163 3.78 0.72 -2.55
CA TRP A 163 4.80 -0.29 -2.34
C TRP A 163 4.24 -1.69 -2.58
N GLY A 164 4.92 -2.47 -3.44
CA GLY A 164 4.54 -3.83 -3.82
C GLY A 164 3.56 -3.90 -5.00
N LEU A 165 3.66 -4.97 -5.76
CA LEU A 165 2.77 -5.33 -6.86
C LEU A 165 1.61 -6.18 -6.31
N VAL A 166 0.38 -5.77 -6.54
CA VAL A 166 -0.80 -6.57 -6.16
C VAL A 166 -0.82 -7.85 -6.98
N THR A 167 -0.88 -8.99 -6.31
CA THR A 167 -0.94 -10.31 -6.94
C THR A 167 -2.20 -11.10 -6.55
N GLU A 168 -2.85 -10.73 -5.44
CA GLU A 168 -4.13 -11.29 -5.02
C GLU A 168 -4.98 -10.18 -4.38
N GLY A 169 -6.31 -10.25 -4.52
CA GLY A 169 -7.23 -9.27 -3.92
C GLY A 169 -7.30 -7.97 -4.72
N PHE A 170 -7.61 -8.05 -6.01
CA PHE A 170 -7.71 -6.91 -6.95
C PHE A 170 -9.02 -6.11 -6.76
N HIS A 171 -9.35 -5.75 -5.51
CA HIS A 171 -10.47 -4.87 -5.20
C HIS A 171 -10.00 -3.42 -4.98
N GLU A 172 -10.92 -2.49 -4.69
CA GLU A 172 -10.62 -1.06 -4.48
C GLU A 172 -9.39 -0.87 -3.58
N PRO A 173 -8.34 -0.16 -4.02
CA PRO A 173 -7.13 0.03 -3.22
C PRO A 173 -7.40 0.95 -2.04
N LEU A 174 -6.63 0.78 -0.97
CA LEU A 174 -6.55 1.77 0.09
C LEU A 174 -5.84 3.04 -0.42
N TYR A 175 -6.06 4.16 0.26
CA TYR A 175 -5.41 5.41 -0.13
C TYR A 175 -3.89 5.28 -0.19
N ARG A 176 -3.31 5.69 -1.33
CA ARG A 176 -1.88 5.58 -1.68
C ARG A 176 -1.34 4.13 -1.73
N MET A 177 -2.20 3.15 -1.92
CA MET A 177 -1.82 1.78 -2.20
C MET A 177 -1.75 1.54 -3.71
N ASN A 178 -0.86 0.66 -4.16
CA ASN A 178 -0.82 0.25 -5.56
C ASN A 178 -2.12 -0.45 -5.98
N PHE A 179 -2.50 -0.20 -7.22
CA PHE A 179 -3.49 -0.96 -7.98
C PHE A 179 -2.88 -1.22 -9.36
N ASN A 180 -2.95 -2.44 -9.83
CA ASN A 180 -2.37 -2.85 -11.10
C ASN A 180 -3.20 -3.95 -11.77
N ALA A 181 -2.97 -4.15 -13.06
CA ALA A 181 -3.57 -5.26 -13.79
C ALA A 181 -2.95 -6.61 -13.34
N PRO A 182 -3.72 -7.72 -13.33
CA PRO A 182 -3.19 -9.02 -12.93
C PRO A 182 -2.00 -9.50 -13.76
N TYR A 183 -1.95 -9.18 -15.06
CA TYR A 183 -0.87 -9.61 -15.95
C TYR A 183 0.49 -8.94 -15.64
N TYR A 184 0.54 -7.88 -14.82
CA TYR A 184 1.83 -7.25 -14.47
C TYR A 184 2.77 -8.23 -13.75
N GLN A 185 2.24 -9.18 -13.00
CA GLN A 185 3.06 -10.22 -12.38
C GLN A 185 3.89 -10.97 -13.42
N ALA A 186 3.27 -11.40 -14.52
CA ALA A 186 3.97 -12.10 -15.59
C ALA A 186 5.02 -11.21 -16.27
N LEU A 187 4.73 -9.93 -16.50
CA LEU A 187 5.70 -8.98 -17.08
C LEU A 187 6.96 -8.85 -16.22
N PHE A 188 6.82 -8.76 -14.89
CA PHE A 188 7.96 -8.72 -13.97
C PHE A 188 8.74 -10.03 -13.96
N GLU A 189 8.04 -11.17 -13.83
CA GLU A 189 8.67 -12.48 -13.69
C GLU A 189 9.36 -12.91 -15.02
N ASN A 190 8.77 -12.63 -16.18
CA ASN A 190 9.35 -12.90 -17.49
C ASN A 190 10.62 -12.06 -17.76
N TYR A 191 10.67 -10.79 -17.31
CA TYR A 191 11.90 -9.99 -17.37
C TYR A 191 13.01 -10.56 -16.48
N GLY A 192 12.68 -11.37 -15.47
CA GLY A 192 13.61 -12.05 -14.59
C GLY A 192 13.67 -11.47 -13.17
N PHE A 193 12.70 -10.67 -12.78
CA PHE A 193 12.53 -10.30 -11.38
C PHE A 193 12.17 -11.52 -10.52
N ARG A 194 12.63 -11.53 -9.29
CA ARG A 194 12.33 -12.57 -8.29
C ARG A 194 11.71 -11.95 -7.06
N VAL A 195 10.79 -12.67 -6.41
CA VAL A 195 10.10 -12.20 -5.20
C VAL A 195 11.09 -11.98 -4.07
N PHE A 196 11.27 -10.72 -3.66
CA PHE A 196 12.16 -10.35 -2.57
C PHE A 196 11.46 -10.55 -1.21
N PHE A 197 10.23 -10.07 -1.07
CA PHE A 197 9.34 -10.39 0.05
C PHE A 197 7.89 -10.21 -0.35
N GLU A 198 7.00 -10.83 0.43
CA GLU A 198 5.55 -10.68 0.28
C GLU A 198 4.99 -9.75 1.36
N GLN A 199 3.90 -9.09 1.01
CA GLN A 199 3.17 -8.15 1.86
C GLN A 199 1.73 -8.61 1.92
N ILE A 200 1.24 -8.85 3.13
CA ILE A 200 -0.10 -9.39 3.37
C ILE A 200 -0.94 -8.32 4.05
N CYS A 201 -2.04 -7.93 3.42
CA CYS A 201 -3.08 -7.13 4.06
C CYS A 201 -4.14 -8.07 4.63
N PHE A 202 -4.53 -7.82 5.87
CA PHE A 202 -5.58 -8.60 6.53
C PHE A 202 -6.86 -7.78 6.61
N GLY A 203 -7.97 -8.42 6.25
CA GLY A 203 -9.30 -7.89 6.42
C GLY A 203 -10.06 -8.60 7.54
N MET A 204 -11.07 -7.94 8.08
CA MET A 204 -12.05 -8.56 8.98
C MET A 204 -13.39 -7.82 8.89
N ASP A 205 -14.47 -8.53 9.20
CA ASP A 205 -15.75 -7.90 9.52
C ASP A 205 -15.71 -7.43 10.98
N PRO A 206 -15.69 -6.11 11.23
CA PRO A 206 -15.59 -5.58 12.59
C PRO A 206 -16.87 -5.78 13.42
N LYS A 207 -17.94 -6.33 12.83
CA LYS A 207 -19.17 -6.69 13.54
C LYS A 207 -19.16 -8.10 14.09
N LYS A 208 -18.20 -8.94 13.65
CA LYS A 208 -18.03 -10.30 14.18
C LYS A 208 -17.37 -10.28 15.57
N PRO A 209 -17.67 -11.28 16.42
CA PRO A 209 -17.06 -11.38 17.74
C PRO A 209 -15.56 -11.66 17.64
N PHE A 210 -14.82 -11.16 18.61
CA PHE A 210 -13.41 -11.50 18.77
C PHE A 210 -13.22 -12.95 19.27
N SER A 211 -12.02 -13.48 19.08
CA SER A 211 -11.67 -14.81 19.54
C SER A 211 -11.81 -14.91 21.09
N ARG A 212 -12.15 -16.12 21.58
CA ARG A 212 -12.23 -16.39 23.02
C ARG A 212 -10.93 -16.03 23.74
N LYS A 213 -9.79 -16.38 23.15
CA LYS A 213 -8.45 -16.08 23.70
C LYS A 213 -8.19 -14.58 23.86
N LEU A 214 -8.65 -13.78 22.88
CA LEU A 214 -8.54 -12.30 22.97
C LEU A 214 -9.40 -11.78 24.13
N MET A 215 -10.62 -12.26 24.25
CA MET A 215 -11.55 -11.82 25.30
C MET A 215 -11.11 -12.25 26.71
N GLU A 216 -10.51 -13.43 26.88
CA GLU A 216 -9.92 -13.86 28.15
C GLU A 216 -8.78 -12.92 28.59
N ARG A 217 -7.86 -12.58 27.66
CA ARG A 217 -6.79 -11.60 27.94
C ARG A 217 -7.32 -10.19 28.24
N HIS A 218 -8.34 -9.77 27.50
CA HIS A 218 -9.02 -8.51 27.78
C HIS A 218 -9.53 -8.47 29.21
N THR A 219 -10.27 -9.52 29.64
CA THR A 219 -10.84 -9.60 30.98
C THR A 219 -9.78 -9.53 32.08
N GLN A 220 -8.63 -10.18 31.88
CA GLN A 220 -7.51 -10.12 32.82
C GLN A 220 -6.97 -8.71 33.01
N VAL A 221 -6.77 -7.95 31.93
CA VAL A 221 -6.27 -6.57 32.02
C VAL A 221 -7.36 -5.62 32.55
N ALA A 222 -8.60 -5.81 32.11
CA ALA A 222 -9.74 -4.98 32.53
C ALA A 222 -10.09 -5.12 34.02
N ALA A 223 -9.66 -6.22 34.70
CA ALA A 223 -9.84 -6.42 36.11
C ALA A 223 -8.95 -5.50 37.01
N ASP A 224 -7.87 -4.98 36.46
CA ASP A 224 -6.99 -4.03 37.13
C ASP A 224 -7.40 -2.58 36.81
N PRO A 225 -7.92 -1.82 37.77
CA PRO A 225 -8.41 -0.46 37.57
C PRO A 225 -7.31 0.55 37.21
N SER A 226 -6.04 0.20 37.39
CA SER A 226 -4.91 1.05 36.95
C SER A 226 -4.80 1.15 35.43
N PHE A 227 -5.38 0.18 34.66
CA PHE A 227 -5.44 0.21 33.21
C PHE A 227 -6.77 0.79 32.73
N ARG A 228 -6.69 1.64 31.72
CA ARG A 228 -7.85 2.12 30.99
C ARG A 228 -7.52 2.29 29.51
N ALA A 229 -8.52 2.20 28.65
CA ALA A 229 -8.41 2.55 27.24
C ALA A 229 -9.47 3.59 26.88
N ALA A 230 -9.10 4.58 26.09
CA ALA A 230 -10.01 5.63 25.66
C ALA A 230 -9.65 6.14 24.27
N HIS A 231 -10.68 6.52 23.50
CA HIS A 231 -10.48 7.21 22.24
C HIS A 231 -10.11 8.69 22.46
N ILE A 232 -9.55 9.31 21.41
CA ILE A 232 -9.19 10.73 21.46
C ILE A 232 -10.41 11.65 21.46
N VAL A 233 -10.17 12.91 21.80
CA VAL A 233 -11.14 14.00 21.67
C VAL A 233 -10.56 15.06 20.75
N LYS A 234 -11.23 15.34 19.62
CA LYS A 234 -10.76 16.28 18.57
C LYS A 234 -10.46 17.71 19.08
N LYS A 235 -10.99 18.09 20.22
CA LYS A 235 -10.68 19.40 20.85
C LYS A 235 -9.29 19.43 21.48
N LYS A 236 -8.65 18.26 21.74
CA LYS A 236 -7.38 18.13 22.45
C LYS A 236 -6.29 17.48 21.57
N LEU A 237 -6.26 17.75 20.26
CA LEU A 237 -5.35 17.09 19.30
C LEU A 237 -3.88 17.26 19.67
N ASP A 238 -3.47 18.41 20.19
CA ASP A 238 -2.08 18.68 20.58
C ASP A 238 -1.62 17.78 21.75
N LEU A 239 -2.51 17.50 22.71
CA LEU A 239 -2.25 16.55 23.79
C LEU A 239 -2.01 15.14 23.23
N TYR A 240 -2.92 14.69 22.36
CA TYR A 240 -2.81 13.35 21.76
C TYR A 240 -1.65 13.23 20.78
N ALA A 241 -1.24 14.30 20.12
CA ALA A 241 -0.01 14.34 19.34
C ALA A 241 1.23 14.12 20.23
N GLY A 242 1.21 14.67 21.46
CA GLY A 242 2.24 14.38 22.46
C GLY A 242 2.27 12.90 22.85
N TYR A 243 1.13 12.32 23.21
CA TYR A 243 1.01 10.90 23.55
C TYR A 243 1.44 9.98 22.38
N PHE A 244 1.00 10.32 21.16
CA PHE A 244 1.42 9.59 19.98
C PHE A 244 2.95 9.59 19.82
N THR A 245 3.56 10.79 19.92
CA THR A 245 5.01 10.95 19.76
C THR A 245 5.77 10.16 20.81
N GLU A 246 5.30 10.20 22.06
CA GLU A 246 5.92 9.48 23.18
C GLU A 246 5.86 7.96 22.95
N VAL A 247 4.65 7.43 22.75
CA VAL A 247 4.44 5.98 22.56
C VAL A 247 5.18 5.49 21.31
N TYR A 248 5.12 6.25 20.19
CA TYR A 248 5.82 5.90 18.97
C TYR A 248 7.34 5.81 19.19
N ASN A 249 7.91 6.83 19.78
CA ASN A 249 9.36 6.87 20.01
C ASN A 249 9.83 5.78 20.98
N LYS A 250 9.06 5.47 22.03
CA LYS A 250 9.38 4.36 22.93
C LYS A 250 9.21 2.99 22.31
N ALA A 251 8.16 2.80 21.50
CA ALA A 251 7.87 1.50 20.87
C ALA A 251 8.84 1.12 19.74
N TRP A 252 9.35 2.12 19.00
CA TRP A 252 10.16 1.87 17.80
C TRP A 252 11.52 2.58 17.76
N ALA A 253 11.78 3.55 18.62
CA ALA A 253 13.10 4.20 18.64
C ALA A 253 14.19 3.20 19.04
N GLY A 254 15.14 3.02 18.16
CA GLY A 254 16.24 2.05 18.33
C GLY A 254 16.05 0.72 17.60
N HIS A 255 14.86 0.44 17.05
CA HIS A 255 14.64 -0.75 16.22
C HIS A 255 14.80 -0.42 14.73
N GLY A 256 15.82 -1.00 14.08
CA GLY A 256 15.96 -1.00 12.63
C GLY A 256 16.19 0.36 11.95
N GLY A 257 16.72 1.36 12.65
CA GLY A 257 17.03 2.67 12.02
C GLY A 257 15.83 3.60 11.89
N MET A 258 14.72 3.32 12.53
CA MET A 258 13.57 4.23 12.56
C MET A 258 13.91 5.54 13.27
N LYS A 259 13.57 6.66 12.61
CA LYS A 259 13.79 7.99 13.18
C LYS A 259 12.76 8.32 14.25
N GLN A 260 13.22 8.99 15.29
CA GLN A 260 12.34 9.63 16.24
C GLN A 260 11.44 10.67 15.56
N LEU A 261 10.17 10.66 15.92
CA LEU A 261 9.23 11.69 15.50
C LEU A 261 9.40 12.94 16.39
N LYS A 262 9.25 14.10 15.77
CA LYS A 262 9.17 15.37 16.48
C LYS A 262 7.71 15.72 16.70
N ILE A 263 7.37 16.17 17.92
CA ILE A 263 5.99 16.47 18.31
C ILE A 263 5.31 17.48 17.38
N GLU A 264 6.03 18.49 16.90
CA GLU A 264 5.47 19.49 15.98
C GLU A 264 5.06 18.91 14.63
N GLN A 265 5.76 17.88 14.14
CA GLN A 265 5.38 17.17 12.92
C GLN A 265 4.08 16.38 13.12
N VAL A 266 3.93 15.76 14.28
CA VAL A 266 2.73 14.98 14.61
C VAL A 266 1.54 15.91 14.86
N LYS A 267 1.72 17.05 15.56
CA LYS A 267 0.67 18.07 15.69
C LYS A 267 0.17 18.53 14.32
N HIS A 268 1.10 18.90 13.44
CA HIS A 268 0.74 19.33 12.09
C HIS A 268 -0.06 18.25 11.33
N LEU A 269 0.37 16.98 11.40
CA LEU A 269 -0.33 15.85 10.79
C LEU A 269 -1.74 15.69 11.36
N PHE A 270 -1.92 15.72 12.69
CA PHE A 270 -3.22 15.57 13.33
C PHE A 270 -4.17 16.70 12.95
N HIS A 271 -3.68 17.94 12.88
CA HIS A 271 -4.49 19.06 12.40
C HIS A 271 -4.90 18.92 10.93
N GLN A 272 -4.01 18.42 10.06
CA GLN A 272 -4.37 18.13 8.66
C GLN A 272 -5.42 17.02 8.54
N MET A 273 -5.38 16.01 9.41
CA MET A 273 -6.32 14.90 9.41
C MET A 273 -7.69 15.25 10.06
N LYS A 274 -7.77 16.32 10.85
CA LYS A 274 -8.96 16.71 11.62
C LYS A 274 -10.29 16.70 10.81
N PRO A 275 -10.35 17.14 9.53
CA PRO A 275 -11.60 17.18 8.78
C PRO A 275 -12.24 15.81 8.49
N PHE A 276 -11.42 14.75 8.35
CA PHE A 276 -11.88 13.39 8.03
C PHE A 276 -11.60 12.37 9.14
N MET A 277 -10.90 12.78 10.19
CA MET A 277 -10.62 11.93 11.34
C MET A 277 -11.93 11.55 12.06
N GLU A 278 -12.09 10.26 12.38
CA GLU A 278 -13.11 9.78 13.30
C GLU A 278 -12.44 9.53 14.67
N GLU A 279 -12.74 10.37 15.64
CA GLU A 279 -12.07 10.32 16.95
C GLU A 279 -12.25 8.98 17.68
N ARG A 280 -13.40 8.33 17.47
CA ARG A 280 -13.73 7.03 18.07
C ARG A 280 -12.95 5.84 17.46
N LEU A 281 -12.15 6.08 16.42
CA LEU A 281 -11.26 5.09 15.82
C LEU A 281 -9.79 5.20 16.26
N ILE A 282 -9.44 6.26 17.03
CA ILE A 282 -8.06 6.49 17.50
C ILE A 282 -8.01 6.34 18.99
N TRP A 283 -7.29 5.34 19.48
CA TRP A 283 -7.30 4.93 20.87
C TRP A 283 -5.91 4.95 21.50
N PHE A 284 -5.90 5.24 22.81
CA PHE A 284 -4.73 5.05 23.67
C PHE A 284 -5.10 4.17 24.86
N ALA A 285 -4.18 3.28 25.25
CA ALA A 285 -4.23 2.63 26.53
C ALA A 285 -3.31 3.36 27.52
N TYR A 286 -3.72 3.38 28.77
CA TYR A 286 -3.04 4.07 29.86
C TYR A 286 -2.84 3.10 31.03
N HIS A 287 -1.73 3.28 31.75
CA HIS A 287 -1.48 2.69 33.05
C HIS A 287 -1.13 3.84 34.03
N ASN A 288 -1.90 3.97 35.11
CA ASN A 288 -1.78 5.11 36.03
C ASN A 288 -1.75 6.47 35.30
N ASP A 289 -2.69 6.65 34.35
CA ASP A 289 -2.85 7.83 33.48
C ASP A 289 -1.70 8.11 32.49
N GLN A 290 -0.64 7.31 32.49
CA GLN A 290 0.44 7.44 31.51
C GLN A 290 0.11 6.65 30.22
N PRO A 291 0.28 7.22 29.03
CA PRO A 291 0.01 6.53 27.75
C PRO A 291 1.05 5.44 27.53
N ILE A 292 0.61 4.19 27.39
CA ILE A 292 1.47 3.02 27.24
C ILE A 292 1.32 2.32 25.88
N ALA A 293 0.22 2.58 25.18
CA ALA A 293 -0.05 2.00 23.88
C ALA A 293 -0.97 2.90 23.05
N MET A 294 -0.95 2.71 21.74
CA MET A 294 -1.81 3.40 20.79
C MET A 294 -2.32 2.47 19.71
N PHE A 295 -3.56 2.72 19.27
CA PHE A 295 -4.19 2.05 18.14
C PHE A 295 -4.86 3.10 17.26
N VAL A 296 -4.22 3.41 16.13
CA VAL A 296 -4.65 4.48 15.23
C VAL A 296 -5.29 3.89 14.00
N ASN A 297 -6.57 4.13 13.85
CA ASN A 297 -7.35 3.78 12.68
C ASN A 297 -8.00 5.03 12.11
N ILE A 298 -8.25 5.03 10.81
CA ILE A 298 -8.96 6.13 10.13
C ILE A 298 -9.97 5.55 9.14
N PRO A 299 -11.01 6.32 8.76
CA PRO A 299 -11.84 5.97 7.61
C PRO A 299 -10.99 5.84 6.36
N ASP A 300 -11.27 4.85 5.49
CA ASP A 300 -10.57 4.73 4.21
C ASP A 300 -10.91 5.92 3.30
N LEU A 301 -9.93 6.76 3.04
CA LEU A 301 -10.10 8.00 2.27
C LEU A 301 -10.50 7.73 0.81
N ASN A 302 -10.10 6.60 0.25
CA ASN A 302 -10.44 6.24 -1.12
C ASN A 302 -11.96 6.05 -1.31
N GLN A 303 -12.71 5.75 -0.24
CA GLN A 303 -14.17 5.69 -0.31
C GLN A 303 -14.81 7.06 -0.64
N TRP A 304 -14.09 8.15 -0.46
CA TRP A 304 -14.49 9.49 -0.87
C TRP A 304 -13.70 9.99 -2.10
N PHE A 305 -12.40 9.69 -2.18
CA PHE A 305 -11.55 10.14 -3.29
C PHE A 305 -11.94 9.55 -4.65
N LYS A 306 -12.55 8.36 -4.69
CA LYS A 306 -13.08 7.77 -5.93
C LYS A 306 -14.08 8.66 -6.69
N TYR A 307 -14.68 9.64 -6.01
CA TYR A 307 -15.60 10.63 -6.63
C TYR A 307 -14.90 11.90 -7.09
N LEU A 308 -13.59 12.01 -6.95
CA LEU A 308 -12.80 13.22 -7.27
C LEU A 308 -12.01 13.09 -8.59
N ASN A 309 -11.97 11.90 -9.19
CA ASN A 309 -11.29 11.63 -10.45
C ASN A 309 -9.85 12.20 -10.46
N GLY A 310 -9.06 11.86 -9.47
CA GLY A 310 -7.66 12.28 -9.33
C GLY A 310 -7.42 13.77 -9.01
N LYS A 311 -8.43 14.62 -9.08
CA LYS A 311 -8.29 16.05 -8.85
C LYS A 311 -8.50 16.42 -7.37
N PHE A 312 -7.77 17.45 -6.90
CA PHE A 312 -7.93 17.97 -5.53
C PHE A 312 -7.74 19.49 -5.46
N GLY A 313 -8.34 20.22 -6.42
CA GLY A 313 -8.45 21.68 -6.42
C GLY A 313 -9.48 22.19 -5.40
N LEU A 314 -9.77 23.49 -5.44
CA LEU A 314 -10.68 24.12 -4.46
C LEU A 314 -12.08 23.49 -4.49
N LEU A 315 -12.67 23.33 -5.67
CA LEU A 315 -14.00 22.72 -5.84
C LEU A 315 -14.04 21.29 -5.34
N GLN A 316 -12.99 20.51 -5.62
CA GLN A 316 -12.89 19.12 -5.15
C GLN A 316 -12.71 19.05 -3.64
N LYS A 317 -12.02 20.00 -3.01
CA LYS A 317 -11.94 20.09 -1.54
C LYS A 317 -13.33 20.35 -0.93
N LEU A 318 -14.14 21.23 -1.51
CA LEU A 318 -15.51 21.48 -1.07
C LEU A 318 -16.37 20.22 -1.25
N LYS A 319 -16.28 19.56 -2.43
CA LYS A 319 -16.94 18.28 -2.69
C LYS A 319 -16.51 17.20 -1.70
N PHE A 320 -15.23 17.09 -1.39
CA PHE A 320 -14.72 16.14 -0.40
C PHE A 320 -15.32 16.38 0.99
N LEU A 321 -15.33 17.62 1.48
CA LEU A 321 -15.93 17.96 2.76
C LEU A 321 -17.43 17.66 2.80
N TRP A 322 -18.14 17.89 1.70
CA TRP A 322 -19.53 17.51 1.54
C TRP A 322 -19.71 15.99 1.60
N LEU A 323 -18.90 15.23 0.86
CA LEU A 323 -18.92 13.76 0.88
C LEU A 323 -18.67 13.20 2.28
N VAL A 324 -17.67 13.73 3.01
CA VAL A 324 -17.36 13.31 4.39
C VAL A 324 -18.58 13.48 5.31
N LYS A 325 -19.36 14.56 5.12
CA LYS A 325 -20.56 14.82 5.93
C LYS A 325 -21.78 13.99 5.51
N THR A 326 -21.97 13.74 4.23
CA THR A 326 -23.21 13.18 3.68
C THR A 326 -23.10 11.70 3.33
N LYS A 327 -21.91 11.23 2.92
CA LYS A 327 -21.72 9.85 2.48
C LYS A 327 -21.05 9.03 3.58
N LYS A 328 -21.81 8.12 4.17
CA LYS A 328 -21.32 7.19 5.20
C LYS A 328 -20.21 6.30 4.60
N ASN A 329 -19.03 6.35 5.20
CA ASN A 329 -17.95 5.44 4.90
C ASN A 329 -18.18 4.13 5.65
N LYS A 330 -18.09 3.00 4.95
CA LYS A 330 -18.28 1.67 5.53
C LYS A 330 -16.96 0.98 5.87
N LYS A 331 -15.83 1.52 5.39
CA LYS A 331 -14.51 0.93 5.54
C LYS A 331 -13.60 1.83 6.36
N PHE A 332 -12.88 1.25 7.30
CA PHE A 332 -11.79 1.91 8.00
C PHE A 332 -10.52 1.07 7.94
N ILE A 333 -9.38 1.71 8.15
CA ILE A 333 -8.06 1.09 7.99
C ILE A 333 -7.23 1.25 9.25
N GLY A 334 -6.46 0.21 9.59
CA GLY A 334 -5.46 0.26 10.64
C GLY A 334 -4.15 0.82 10.12
N LEU A 335 -3.70 1.92 10.70
CA LEU A 335 -2.46 2.58 10.32
C LEU A 335 -1.30 2.25 11.24
N VAL A 336 -1.52 2.37 12.55
CA VAL A 336 -0.46 2.23 13.55
C VAL A 336 -1.00 1.51 14.77
N PHE A 337 -0.28 0.49 15.20
CA PHE A 337 -0.52 -0.20 16.45
C PHE A 337 0.79 -0.34 17.21
N GLY A 338 0.93 0.28 18.38
CA GLY A 338 2.17 0.30 19.14
C GLY A 338 1.96 0.16 20.63
N ILE A 339 2.81 -0.64 21.27
CA ILE A 339 2.86 -0.84 22.71
C ILE A 339 4.32 -0.62 23.13
N ILE A 340 4.53 0.18 24.16
CA ILE A 340 5.90 0.38 24.67
C ILE A 340 6.46 -0.93 25.22
N PRO A 341 7.78 -1.17 25.13
CA PRO A 341 8.39 -2.49 25.39
C PRO A 341 8.01 -3.11 26.72
N GLU A 342 7.93 -2.32 27.78
CA GLU A 342 7.64 -2.78 29.16
C GLU A 342 6.25 -3.39 29.33
N TYR A 343 5.32 -3.13 28.39
CA TYR A 343 3.93 -3.63 28.41
C TYR A 343 3.62 -4.63 27.32
N GLN A 344 4.61 -4.98 26.48
CA GLN A 344 4.44 -6.02 25.46
C GLN A 344 4.26 -7.39 26.11
N GLY A 345 3.43 -8.25 25.50
CA GLY A 345 3.13 -9.59 26.00
C GLY A 345 2.22 -9.65 27.24
N LYS A 346 1.78 -8.50 27.79
CA LYS A 346 0.93 -8.42 28.99
C LYS A 346 -0.58 -8.31 28.68
N GLY A 347 -1.01 -8.57 27.43
CA GLY A 347 -2.43 -8.55 27.04
C GLY A 347 -3.00 -7.16 26.71
N ILE A 348 -2.15 -6.11 26.70
CA ILE A 348 -2.57 -4.72 26.37
C ILE A 348 -3.09 -4.62 24.94
N ASP A 349 -2.54 -5.41 24.02
CA ASP A 349 -3.05 -5.58 22.65
C ASP A 349 -4.51 -6.00 22.64
N SER A 350 -4.81 -7.11 23.31
CA SER A 350 -6.16 -7.65 23.42
C SER A 350 -7.12 -6.69 24.12
N PHE A 351 -6.65 -6.03 25.15
CA PHE A 351 -7.42 -5.02 25.88
C PHE A 351 -7.83 -3.85 24.98
N MET A 352 -6.89 -3.23 24.28
CA MET A 352 -7.17 -2.13 23.37
C MET A 352 -8.08 -2.51 22.20
N ILE A 353 -7.83 -3.67 21.60
CA ILE A 353 -8.62 -4.15 20.46
C ILE A 353 -10.06 -4.39 20.87
N ALA A 354 -10.30 -5.02 22.03
CA ALA A 354 -11.65 -5.26 22.54
C ALA A 354 -12.39 -3.96 22.87
N GLU A 355 -11.74 -3.02 23.55
CA GLU A 355 -12.35 -1.71 23.89
C GLU A 355 -12.68 -0.92 22.61
N THR A 356 -11.77 -0.88 21.64
CA THR A 356 -12.02 -0.27 20.34
C THR A 356 -13.19 -0.97 19.62
N GLY A 357 -13.24 -2.30 19.65
CA GLY A 357 -14.29 -3.09 19.02
C GLY A 357 -15.68 -2.78 19.59
N LYS A 358 -15.83 -2.66 20.92
CA LYS A 358 -17.09 -2.25 21.54
C LYS A 358 -17.60 -0.92 20.96
N MET A 359 -16.72 0.04 20.75
CA MET A 359 -17.08 1.32 20.13
C MET A 359 -17.42 1.18 18.65
N VAL A 360 -16.64 0.39 17.89
CA VAL A 360 -16.84 0.18 16.45
C VAL A 360 -18.21 -0.47 16.17
N LEU A 361 -18.74 -1.31 17.07
CA LEU A 361 -20.09 -1.86 16.96
C LEU A 361 -21.17 -0.79 16.85
N THR A 362 -20.96 0.39 17.44
CA THR A 362 -21.90 1.53 17.40
C THR A 362 -21.75 2.39 16.14
N LEU A 363 -20.71 2.15 15.33
CA LEU A 363 -20.36 2.92 14.15
C LEU A 363 -20.87 2.24 12.86
N PRO A 364 -20.96 2.97 11.73
CA PRO A 364 -21.49 2.44 10.46
C PRO A 364 -20.52 1.52 9.72
N TYR A 365 -19.33 1.25 10.27
CA TYR A 365 -18.30 0.47 9.60
C TYR A 365 -18.63 -1.02 9.56
N THR A 366 -18.49 -1.63 8.39
CA THR A 366 -18.69 -3.05 8.13
C THR A 366 -17.44 -3.73 7.56
N GLU A 367 -16.41 -2.95 7.25
CA GLU A 367 -15.17 -3.45 6.68
C GLU A 367 -13.97 -2.83 7.41
N TYR A 368 -13.01 -3.66 7.73
CA TYR A 368 -11.72 -3.27 8.26
C TYR A 368 -10.61 -3.90 7.44
N GLU A 369 -9.61 -3.12 7.08
CA GLU A 369 -8.41 -3.61 6.42
C GLU A 369 -7.16 -3.05 7.09
N MET A 370 -6.23 -3.91 7.45
CA MET A 370 -4.92 -3.51 7.96
C MET A 370 -3.99 -3.18 6.80
N GLN A 371 -3.15 -2.16 6.98
CA GLN A 371 -2.00 -1.96 6.11
C GLN A 371 -1.12 -3.23 6.10
N TRP A 372 -0.34 -3.39 5.07
CA TRP A 372 0.40 -4.62 4.83
C TRP A 372 1.41 -4.96 5.94
N VAL A 373 1.53 -6.24 6.18
CA VAL A 373 2.57 -6.84 7.03
C VAL A 373 3.47 -7.68 6.12
N GLY A 374 4.80 -7.49 6.22
CA GLY A 374 5.75 -8.30 5.46
C GLY A 374 5.84 -9.72 5.99
N ASP A 375 6.02 -10.71 5.08
CA ASP A 375 6.21 -12.13 5.43
C ASP A 375 7.48 -12.37 6.27
N PHE A 376 8.39 -11.43 6.26
CA PHE A 376 9.58 -11.40 7.12
C PHE A 376 9.28 -11.05 8.59
N ASN A 377 8.02 -10.74 8.95
CA ASN A 377 7.56 -10.48 10.32
C ASN A 377 6.51 -11.51 10.76
N PRO A 378 6.89 -12.77 11.02
CA PRO A 378 5.96 -13.84 11.38
C PRO A 378 5.25 -13.59 12.71
N LYS A 379 5.87 -12.87 13.64
CA LYS A 379 5.26 -12.53 14.94
C LYS A 379 3.99 -11.68 14.74
N MET A 380 4.07 -10.65 13.88
CA MET A 380 2.92 -9.80 13.58
C MET A 380 1.82 -10.57 12.83
N ILE A 381 2.21 -11.38 11.84
CA ILE A 381 1.26 -12.23 11.11
C ILE A 381 0.49 -13.17 12.06
N ASN A 382 1.19 -13.83 12.97
CA ASN A 382 0.57 -14.73 13.96
C ASN A 382 -0.36 -13.97 14.93
N MET A 383 0.05 -12.77 15.36
CA MET A 383 -0.81 -11.92 16.20
C MET A 383 -2.13 -11.62 15.49
N VAL A 384 -2.07 -11.15 14.25
CA VAL A 384 -3.27 -10.80 13.46
C VAL A 384 -4.19 -11.99 13.26
N ARG A 385 -3.64 -13.16 12.89
CA ARG A 385 -4.42 -14.40 12.68
C ARG A 385 -5.11 -14.93 13.93
N THR A 386 -4.56 -14.63 15.12
CA THR A 386 -5.14 -15.09 16.39
C THR A 386 -6.11 -14.10 17.01
N MET A 387 -6.19 -12.87 16.48
CA MET A 387 -6.97 -11.78 17.05
C MET A 387 -8.48 -11.96 16.83
N ALA A 388 -8.87 -12.29 15.61
CA ALA A 388 -10.27 -12.45 15.21
C ALA A 388 -10.37 -13.39 13.99
N ASP A 389 -11.59 -13.54 13.46
CA ASP A 389 -11.81 -14.20 12.16
C ASP A 389 -11.30 -13.28 11.02
N THR A 390 -9.96 -13.22 10.90
CA THR A 390 -9.28 -12.44 9.87
C THR A 390 -9.03 -13.28 8.63
N PHE A 391 -9.11 -12.65 7.47
CA PHE A 391 -8.78 -13.25 6.19
C PHE A 391 -7.72 -12.41 5.46
N MET A 392 -7.00 -13.03 4.54
CA MET A 392 -6.11 -12.29 3.65
C MET A 392 -6.94 -11.48 2.67
N SER A 393 -6.96 -10.16 2.83
CA SER A 393 -7.69 -9.24 1.97
C SER A 393 -6.99 -9.06 0.63
N ARG A 394 -5.68 -8.88 0.66
CA ARG A 394 -4.83 -8.81 -0.54
C ARG A 394 -3.41 -9.24 -0.24
N LYS A 395 -2.70 -9.61 -1.30
CA LYS A 395 -1.28 -9.88 -1.27
C LYS A 395 -0.58 -8.99 -2.28
N LEU A 396 0.56 -8.43 -1.87
CA LEU A 396 1.46 -7.71 -2.75
C LEU A 396 2.84 -8.39 -2.69
N LYS A 397 3.62 -8.21 -3.74
CA LYS A 397 5.00 -8.70 -3.82
C LYS A 397 5.93 -7.53 -4.12
N THR A 398 6.99 -7.41 -3.35
CA THR A 398 8.15 -6.59 -3.73
C THR A 398 9.14 -7.50 -4.40
N TYR A 399 9.50 -7.19 -5.63
CA TYR A 399 10.44 -7.94 -6.43
C TYR A 399 11.82 -7.32 -6.38
N ARG A 400 12.84 -8.12 -6.67
CA ARG A 400 14.23 -7.68 -6.87
C ARG A 400 14.77 -8.26 -8.16
N TYR A 401 15.47 -7.42 -8.94
CA TYR A 401 16.26 -7.82 -10.09
C TYR A 401 17.73 -7.47 -9.84
N ILE A 402 18.59 -8.48 -9.72
CA ILE A 402 20.05 -8.31 -9.55
C ILE A 402 20.65 -8.17 -10.94
N PHE A 403 21.50 -7.15 -11.15
CA PHE A 403 22.04 -6.85 -12.49
C PHE A 403 23.12 -7.85 -12.91
N ASP A 404 24.00 -8.24 -11.98
CA ASP A 404 24.90 -9.36 -12.19
C ASP A 404 24.19 -10.68 -11.93
N ARG A 405 23.82 -11.37 -13.03
CA ARG A 405 23.06 -12.62 -12.96
C ARG A 405 23.85 -13.81 -12.43
N THR A 406 25.16 -13.67 -12.20
CA THR A 406 25.99 -14.70 -11.57
C THR A 406 25.86 -14.72 -10.06
N LEU A 407 25.35 -13.63 -9.45
CA LEU A 407 25.17 -13.53 -8.01
C LEU A 407 23.95 -14.32 -7.53
N GLU A 408 24.10 -14.95 -6.37
CA GLU A 408 23.00 -15.67 -5.73
C GLU A 408 21.89 -14.70 -5.30
N PHE A 409 20.65 -15.04 -5.62
CA PHE A 409 19.50 -14.29 -5.13
C PHE A 409 19.12 -14.73 -3.71
N LYS A 410 19.05 -13.78 -2.80
CA LYS A 410 18.59 -13.97 -1.43
C LYS A 410 17.30 -13.18 -1.19
N ARG A 411 16.33 -13.81 -0.54
CA ARG A 411 15.11 -13.12 -0.09
C ARG A 411 15.41 -12.19 1.09
N HIS A 412 14.48 -11.28 1.36
CA HIS A 412 14.55 -10.41 2.55
C HIS A 412 14.73 -11.25 3.82
N PRO A 413 15.70 -10.92 4.69
CA PRO A 413 15.93 -11.65 5.94
C PRO A 413 14.70 -11.53 6.87
N VAL A 414 14.43 -12.61 7.62
CA VAL A 414 13.39 -12.64 8.65
C VAL A 414 13.81 -11.82 9.86
N LEU A 415 12.85 -11.08 10.48
CA LEU A 415 13.05 -10.23 11.66
C LEU A 415 12.81 -10.96 12.99
#